data_81353cfc9b8b1b01bd9a0ed82a3c7e15
#
_entry.id   81353cfc9b8b1b01bd9a0ed82a3c7e15
#
_cell.length_a   1.000
_cell.length_b   1.000
_cell.length_c   1.000
_cell.angle_alpha   90.00
_cell.angle_beta   90.00
_cell.angle_gamma   90.00
#
_symmetry.space_group_name_H-M   'P 1'
#
loop_
_entity.id
_entity.type
_entity.pdbx_description
1 polymer ?
#
loop_
_entity_poly.entity_id
_entity_poly.type
_entity_poly.pdbx_seq_one_letter_code
_entity_poly.pdbx_strand_id
1 'polypeptide(L)'
;MEIQPGSRLRNFHQAKWDEEVIFELSTPGQRGLHVPEAETEISDLVGDGLSRIPASMRRTTAPALPEVGQMRVLKHYLRLSQQNLGGDLNVDIGQGTCTMKYNPKINEKIAASSKAQDIHPHQDESTVQGALRVMYELDLFLREISGLDRFSLQPSSGSQAILTMAAIMHEYHEVRGQADTRDELITTIFSHPSDAAAAAVKGYRIITLYPDEQGMPDVEALKAAVSERTAGLFITNPEDIGIFNPRIAEFTRIVHEAGGICGYDQANANGILGITRAREADFDLCFFNLHKTFGAPHGCGGPAAGALGATRELAEYLPVPVVGYDGSKYFLDYDVPHTIGKVRGFYGAFPVILKSYAWILSLGAEGLKEAARVAVLNNNYLLKKVTEIPGATSPYTGSKRRIEQVRYSWEELYNETGIDTHDVTRRMADFGFHLWQSHHPFVVPQPFTIEPTESYSKEELDEYLDGLRHVVEEARTEPETVKRAPHNSVVHRIDESSLDDPEKWAVTWRALLKKHGRTAAKIRS
;
A
#
# COMPACT_ATOMS: atom_id res chain seq x y z
N MET A 1 19.38 28.33 9.59
CA MET A 1 19.22 27.16 10.49
C MET A 1 20.58 26.47 10.57
N GLU A 2 21.26 26.54 11.71
CA GLU A 2 22.57 25.89 11.85
C GLU A 2 22.34 24.47 12.34
N ILE A 3 22.70 23.51 11.49
CA ILE A 3 22.75 22.09 11.88
C ILE A 3 23.87 21.94 12.93
N GLN A 4 23.57 21.27 14.06
CA GLN A 4 24.54 21.09 15.12
C GLN A 4 25.85 20.44 14.63
N PRO A 5 27.04 20.89 15.09
CA PRO A 5 28.29 20.25 14.73
C PRO A 5 28.30 18.77 15.11
N GLY A 6 28.52 17.90 14.13
CA GLY A 6 28.48 16.44 14.29
C GLY A 6 27.17 15.76 13.92
N SER A 7 26.13 16.53 13.62
CA SER A 7 24.89 15.98 13.03
C SER A 7 25.11 15.47 11.61
N ARG A 8 24.43 14.38 11.25
CA ARG A 8 24.43 13.81 9.89
C ARG A 8 23.34 14.40 9.00
N LEU A 9 22.52 15.32 9.51
CA LEU A 9 21.44 15.95 8.74
C LEU A 9 21.99 16.71 7.54
N ARG A 10 21.36 16.50 6.40
CA ARG A 10 21.65 17.20 5.16
C ARG A 10 20.77 18.44 5.03
N ASN A 11 21.27 19.44 4.32
CA ASN A 11 20.42 20.54 3.87
C ASN A 11 19.49 20.00 2.78
N PHE A 12 18.23 19.85 3.12
CA PHE A 12 17.20 19.37 2.20
C PHE A 12 16.28 20.52 1.78
N HIS A 13 15.98 20.59 0.50
CA HIS A 13 14.91 21.41 -0.06
C HIS A 13 14.37 20.75 -1.33
N GLN A 14 13.08 20.85 -1.57
CA GLN A 14 12.48 20.41 -2.83
C GLN A 14 12.68 21.49 -3.91
N ALA A 15 12.75 21.07 -5.18
CA ALA A 15 12.65 22.00 -6.29
C ALA A 15 11.26 22.67 -6.25
N LYS A 16 11.23 24.01 -6.46
CA LYS A 16 10.00 24.79 -6.42
C LYS A 16 9.83 25.52 -7.74
N TRP A 17 8.77 25.18 -8.47
CA TRP A 17 8.53 25.66 -9.82
C TRP A 17 7.31 26.58 -9.95
N ASP A 18 6.50 26.75 -8.91
CA ASP A 18 5.21 27.45 -8.96
C ASP A 18 4.36 27.01 -10.17
N GLU A 19 4.32 25.71 -10.43
CA GLU A 19 3.70 25.10 -11.61
C GLU A 19 2.19 25.14 -11.49
N GLU A 20 1.53 25.77 -12.45
CA GLU A 20 0.08 25.83 -12.55
C GLU A 20 -0.52 24.46 -12.87
N VAL A 21 -1.82 24.25 -12.64
CA VAL A 21 -2.49 23.04 -13.11
C VAL A 21 -2.61 23.05 -14.64
N ILE A 22 -2.58 21.87 -15.25
CA ILE A 22 -2.50 21.73 -16.72
C ILE A 22 -3.59 22.49 -17.49
N PHE A 23 -4.76 22.69 -16.88
CA PHE A 23 -5.87 23.45 -17.48
C PHE A 23 -5.58 24.96 -17.55
N GLU A 24 -4.77 25.48 -16.64
CA GLU A 24 -4.36 26.90 -16.64
C GLU A 24 -3.24 27.16 -17.68
N LEU A 25 -2.51 26.11 -18.06
CA LEU A 25 -1.50 26.17 -19.12
C LEU A 25 -2.12 26.18 -20.53
N SER A 26 -3.43 26.03 -20.66
CA SER A 26 -4.13 25.94 -21.94
C SER A 26 -3.98 27.24 -22.74
N THR A 27 -3.57 27.10 -24.00
CA THR A 27 -3.47 28.22 -24.95
C THR A 27 -4.25 27.86 -26.21
N PRO A 28 -5.28 28.66 -26.59
CA PRO A 28 -6.11 28.36 -27.75
C PRO A 28 -5.29 28.08 -29.02
N GLY A 29 -5.64 27.02 -29.72
CA GLY A 29 -4.99 26.59 -30.96
C GLY A 29 -3.75 25.69 -30.77
N GLN A 30 -3.22 25.53 -29.55
CA GLN A 30 -2.13 24.60 -29.32
C GLN A 30 -2.63 23.16 -29.31
N ARG A 31 -1.84 22.25 -29.88
CA ARG A 31 -2.13 20.79 -29.93
C ARG A 31 -0.93 19.96 -29.50
N GLY A 32 -1.19 18.86 -28.81
CA GLY A 32 -0.17 17.87 -28.43
C GLY A 32 0.37 17.12 -29.63
N LEU A 33 -0.52 16.65 -30.48
CA LEU A 33 -0.22 15.97 -31.74
C LEU A 33 -0.96 16.64 -32.89
N HIS A 34 -0.32 16.67 -34.05
CA HIS A 34 -0.95 17.07 -35.29
C HIS A 34 -1.40 15.85 -36.03
N VAL A 35 -2.71 15.74 -36.27
CA VAL A 35 -3.29 14.72 -37.13
C VAL A 35 -3.08 15.17 -38.59
N PRO A 36 -2.58 14.33 -39.48
CA PRO A 36 -2.48 14.66 -40.90
C PRO A 36 -3.85 15.08 -41.45
N GLU A 37 -3.87 16.07 -42.33
CA GLU A 37 -5.06 16.41 -43.08
C GLU A 37 -5.39 15.27 -44.07
N ALA A 38 -6.69 15.01 -44.28
CA ALA A 38 -7.10 14.08 -45.30
C ALA A 38 -6.76 14.62 -46.68
N GLU A 39 -6.29 13.78 -47.58
CA GLU A 39 -6.08 14.11 -48.98
C GLU A 39 -7.38 14.67 -49.61
N THR A 40 -7.22 15.66 -50.46
CA THR A 40 -8.35 16.32 -51.12
C THR A 40 -9.27 15.34 -51.84
N GLU A 41 -8.69 14.33 -52.51
CA GLU A 41 -9.42 13.29 -53.22
C GLU A 41 -10.33 12.48 -52.28
N ILE A 42 -9.89 12.18 -51.05
CA ILE A 42 -10.68 11.48 -50.02
C ILE A 42 -11.84 12.39 -49.56
N SER A 43 -11.52 13.66 -49.27
CA SER A 43 -12.47 14.64 -48.80
C SER A 43 -13.56 14.95 -49.85
N ASP A 44 -13.18 15.01 -51.13
CA ASP A 44 -14.10 15.26 -52.27
C ASP A 44 -14.98 14.06 -52.51
N LEU A 45 -14.45 12.84 -52.40
CA LEU A 45 -15.20 11.60 -52.61
C LEU A 45 -16.23 11.29 -51.50
N VAL A 46 -15.84 11.51 -50.25
CA VAL A 46 -16.61 11.11 -49.06
C VAL A 46 -17.51 12.23 -48.55
N GLY A 47 -17.09 13.49 -48.73
CA GLY A 47 -17.74 14.67 -48.16
C GLY A 47 -17.76 14.61 -46.61
N ASP A 48 -18.83 15.13 -46.00
CA ASP A 48 -19.02 15.07 -44.54
C ASP A 48 -19.55 13.71 -44.12
N GLY A 49 -18.63 12.80 -43.81
CA GLY A 49 -18.97 11.45 -43.33
C GLY A 49 -19.75 11.45 -42.00
N LEU A 50 -19.75 12.56 -41.26
CA LEU A 50 -20.47 12.69 -39.99
C LEU A 50 -21.93 13.13 -40.17
N SER A 51 -22.33 13.52 -41.38
CA SER A 51 -23.68 14.01 -41.68
C SER A 51 -24.81 12.98 -41.35
N ARG A 52 -24.48 11.68 -41.31
CA ARG A 52 -25.40 10.60 -40.90
C ARG A 52 -25.71 10.56 -39.41
N ILE A 53 -24.89 11.21 -38.56
CA ILE A 53 -25.15 11.31 -37.12
C ILE A 53 -26.24 12.35 -36.92
N PRO A 54 -27.39 12.04 -36.30
CA PRO A 54 -28.43 13.01 -36.03
C PRO A 54 -27.89 14.26 -35.32
N ALA A 55 -28.34 15.45 -35.69
CA ALA A 55 -27.87 16.70 -35.11
C ALA A 55 -28.06 16.74 -33.59
N SER A 56 -29.12 16.12 -33.06
CA SER A 56 -29.37 15.99 -31.61
C SER A 56 -28.34 15.15 -30.87
N MET A 57 -27.58 14.31 -31.56
CA MET A 57 -26.55 13.44 -31.00
C MET A 57 -25.14 14.01 -31.21
N ARG A 58 -25.01 15.04 -32.05
CA ARG A 58 -23.72 15.70 -32.31
C ARG A 58 -23.41 16.76 -31.25
N ARG A 59 -22.17 16.82 -30.83
CA ARG A 59 -21.71 17.91 -29.96
C ARG A 59 -21.73 19.23 -30.75
N THR A 60 -22.27 20.26 -30.14
CA THR A 60 -22.25 21.63 -30.67
C THR A 60 -20.96 22.38 -30.28
N THR A 61 -20.27 21.92 -29.23
CA THR A 61 -19.02 22.51 -28.73
C THR A 61 -17.99 21.42 -28.48
N ALA A 62 -16.71 21.72 -28.73
CA ALA A 62 -15.60 20.83 -28.38
C ALA A 62 -15.56 20.56 -26.86
N PRO A 63 -15.06 19.38 -26.43
CA PRO A 63 -14.78 19.13 -25.02
C PRO A 63 -13.86 20.24 -24.47
N ALA A 64 -14.11 20.68 -23.22
CA ALA A 64 -13.27 21.66 -22.55
C ALA A 64 -11.98 21.00 -22.00
N LEU A 65 -11.14 20.50 -22.90
CA LEU A 65 -9.82 19.95 -22.61
C LEU A 65 -8.74 21.02 -22.75
N PRO A 66 -7.61 20.90 -22.03
CA PRO A 66 -6.51 21.85 -22.18
C PRO A 66 -5.85 21.74 -23.56
N GLU A 67 -5.63 22.87 -24.19
CA GLU A 67 -4.91 23.01 -25.47
C GLU A 67 -3.45 23.36 -25.15
N VAL A 68 -2.58 22.32 -25.09
CA VAL A 68 -1.17 22.46 -24.66
C VAL A 68 -0.27 21.68 -25.62
N GLY A 69 0.80 22.34 -26.06
CA GLY A 69 1.79 21.68 -26.92
C GLY A 69 2.58 20.59 -26.20
N GLN A 70 2.95 19.52 -26.92
CA GLN A 70 3.61 18.33 -26.38
C GLN A 70 4.83 18.64 -25.50
N MET A 71 5.71 19.55 -25.92
CA MET A 71 6.90 19.95 -25.17
C MET A 71 6.54 20.62 -23.83
N ARG A 72 5.46 21.40 -23.80
CA ARG A 72 5.00 22.06 -22.58
C ARG A 72 4.40 21.05 -21.60
N VAL A 73 3.65 20.06 -22.10
CA VAL A 73 3.15 18.94 -21.30
C VAL A 73 4.31 18.17 -20.67
N LEU A 74 5.34 17.83 -21.45
CA LEU A 74 6.53 17.15 -20.93
C LEU A 74 7.22 17.97 -19.83
N LYS A 75 7.47 19.26 -20.06
CA LYS A 75 8.10 20.14 -19.06
C LYS A 75 7.26 20.26 -17.79
N HIS A 76 5.94 20.37 -17.92
CA HIS A 76 5.01 20.42 -16.80
C HIS A 76 5.18 19.22 -15.88
N TYR A 77 5.08 18.00 -16.41
CA TYR A 77 5.20 16.79 -15.59
C TYR A 77 6.64 16.55 -15.09
N LEU A 78 7.68 16.94 -15.83
CA LEU A 78 9.05 16.88 -15.34
C LEU A 78 9.28 17.81 -14.15
N ARG A 79 8.73 19.02 -14.16
CA ARG A 79 8.80 19.94 -13.03
C ARG A 79 8.06 19.41 -11.82
N LEU A 80 6.83 18.89 -12.02
CA LEU A 80 6.08 18.25 -10.94
C LEU A 80 6.83 17.04 -10.36
N SER A 81 7.52 16.24 -11.17
CA SER A 81 8.29 15.10 -10.70
C SER A 81 9.47 15.51 -9.79
N GLN A 82 10.05 16.69 -9.99
CA GLN A 82 11.13 17.21 -9.14
C GLN A 82 10.62 17.73 -7.78
N GLN A 83 9.32 17.92 -7.64
CA GLN A 83 8.68 18.41 -6.41
C GLN A 83 8.24 17.27 -5.48
N ASN A 84 8.62 16.04 -5.77
CA ASN A 84 8.30 14.89 -4.96
C ASN A 84 9.41 14.57 -3.96
N LEU A 85 9.01 14.06 -2.80
CA LEU A 85 9.93 13.43 -1.86
C LEU A 85 10.17 11.98 -2.35
N GLY A 86 11.36 11.69 -2.84
CA GLY A 86 11.68 10.40 -3.46
C GLY A 86 12.29 9.42 -2.47
N GLY A 87 11.71 8.23 -2.31
CA GLY A 87 12.26 7.15 -1.48
C GLY A 87 13.65 6.66 -1.91
N ASP A 88 14.01 6.85 -3.18
CA ASP A 88 15.36 6.52 -3.69
C ASP A 88 16.43 7.57 -3.29
N LEU A 89 16.02 8.71 -2.76
CA LEU A 89 16.92 9.83 -2.45
C LEU A 89 17.14 10.01 -0.94
N ASN A 90 16.23 9.53 -0.13
CA ASN A 90 16.20 9.73 1.31
C ASN A 90 15.97 8.42 2.07
N VAL A 91 16.17 8.46 3.37
CA VAL A 91 15.87 7.33 4.26
C VAL A 91 14.36 7.25 4.46
N ASP A 92 13.76 6.22 3.90
CA ASP A 92 12.31 6.02 3.88
C ASP A 92 11.90 4.90 4.85
N ILE A 93 11.97 5.18 6.15
CA ILE A 93 11.66 4.22 7.23
C ILE A 93 10.48 4.67 8.10
N GLY A 94 9.97 5.88 7.87
CA GLY A 94 8.89 6.47 8.64
C GLY A 94 7.50 6.17 8.10
N GLN A 95 7.35 5.28 7.12
CA GLN A 95 6.05 4.90 6.56
C GLN A 95 5.37 3.73 7.32
N GLY A 96 5.97 3.25 8.40
CA GLY A 96 5.47 2.10 9.16
C GLY A 96 5.34 0.87 8.27
N THR A 97 4.26 0.12 8.38
CA THR A 97 4.00 -1.09 7.57
C THR A 97 4.01 -0.87 6.06
N CYS A 98 4.00 0.39 5.61
CA CYS A 98 4.10 0.75 4.19
C CYS A 98 5.53 1.05 3.75
N THR A 99 6.53 0.96 4.61
CA THR A 99 7.93 1.14 4.25
C THR A 99 8.33 0.11 3.18
N MET A 100 8.82 0.62 2.07
CA MET A 100 9.23 -0.18 0.93
C MET A 100 10.73 -0.34 0.93
N LYS A 101 11.17 -1.58 0.77
CA LYS A 101 12.60 -1.87 0.67
C LYS A 101 13.17 -1.46 -0.69
N TYR A 102 14.48 -1.37 -0.75
CA TYR A 102 15.21 -1.12 -1.99
C TYR A 102 14.79 -2.10 -3.09
N ASN A 103 14.45 -1.56 -4.24
CA ASN A 103 14.22 -2.35 -5.44
C ASN A 103 15.49 -2.33 -6.32
N PRO A 104 16.15 -3.47 -6.53
CA PRO A 104 17.29 -3.54 -7.45
C PRO A 104 16.92 -2.99 -8.83
N LYS A 105 17.70 -2.03 -9.35
CA LYS A 105 17.36 -1.34 -10.61
C LYS A 105 17.33 -2.29 -11.82
N ILE A 106 17.96 -3.47 -11.72
CA ILE A 106 17.81 -4.54 -12.73
C ILE A 106 16.37 -5.04 -12.81
N ASN A 107 15.65 -5.11 -11.69
CA ASN A 107 14.24 -5.55 -11.67
C ASN A 107 13.35 -4.56 -12.42
N GLU A 108 13.59 -3.25 -12.26
CA GLU A 108 12.90 -2.21 -13.02
C GLU A 108 13.19 -2.36 -14.53
N LYS A 109 14.45 -2.57 -14.90
CA LYS A 109 14.85 -2.75 -16.31
C LYS A 109 14.19 -3.99 -16.93
N ILE A 110 14.09 -5.09 -16.20
CA ILE A 110 13.44 -6.31 -16.68
C ILE A 110 11.93 -6.06 -16.84
N ALA A 111 11.28 -5.46 -15.86
CA ALA A 111 9.86 -5.15 -15.90
C ALA A 111 9.47 -4.11 -16.97
N ALA A 112 10.40 -3.19 -17.30
CA ALA A 112 10.21 -2.21 -18.36
C ALA A 112 10.57 -2.73 -19.78
N SER A 113 11.00 -3.99 -19.89
CA SER A 113 11.34 -4.56 -21.20
C SER A 113 10.09 -4.79 -22.06
N SER A 114 10.24 -4.74 -23.39
CA SER A 114 9.15 -5.03 -24.33
C SER A 114 8.54 -6.43 -24.12
N LYS A 115 9.34 -7.41 -23.70
CA LYS A 115 8.85 -8.76 -23.37
C LYS A 115 7.87 -8.79 -22.21
N ALA A 116 7.88 -7.79 -21.33
CA ALA A 116 6.98 -7.68 -20.20
C ALA A 116 5.87 -6.65 -20.43
N GLN A 117 6.12 -5.62 -21.25
CA GLN A 117 5.21 -4.50 -21.44
C GLN A 117 4.38 -4.58 -22.72
N ASP A 118 4.94 -5.15 -23.82
CA ASP A 118 4.29 -5.22 -25.12
C ASP A 118 3.50 -6.53 -25.27
N ILE A 119 2.89 -7.01 -24.18
CA ILE A 119 2.03 -8.19 -24.14
C ILE A 119 0.63 -7.80 -23.68
N HIS A 120 -0.38 -8.52 -24.18
CA HIS A 120 -1.77 -8.31 -23.75
C HIS A 120 -2.27 -9.51 -22.94
N PRO A 121 -3.02 -9.31 -21.82
CA PRO A 121 -3.48 -10.41 -20.97
C PRO A 121 -4.38 -11.44 -21.69
N HIS A 122 -5.06 -11.04 -22.76
CA HIS A 122 -5.95 -11.91 -23.55
C HIS A 122 -5.36 -12.35 -24.89
N GLN A 123 -4.05 -12.20 -25.09
CA GLN A 123 -3.42 -12.84 -26.25
C GLN A 123 -3.31 -14.37 -26.04
N ASP A 124 -3.10 -15.10 -27.13
CA ASP A 124 -3.01 -16.56 -27.08
C ASP A 124 -1.93 -17.04 -26.09
N GLU A 125 -2.27 -18.00 -25.24
CA GLU A 125 -1.39 -18.53 -24.19
C GLU A 125 -0.04 -19.03 -24.73
N SER A 126 -0.03 -19.58 -25.95
CA SER A 126 1.21 -20.06 -26.59
C SER A 126 2.24 -18.94 -26.81
N THR A 127 1.80 -17.70 -26.88
CA THR A 127 2.66 -16.51 -27.11
C THR A 127 3.18 -15.89 -25.82
N VAL A 128 2.65 -16.28 -24.65
CA VAL A 128 3.01 -15.73 -23.33
C VAL A 128 3.50 -16.78 -22.34
N GLN A 129 3.98 -17.91 -22.82
CA GLN A 129 4.45 -19.02 -21.98
C GLN A 129 5.48 -18.60 -20.93
N GLY A 130 6.38 -17.67 -21.25
CA GLY A 130 7.35 -17.13 -20.31
C GLY A 130 6.72 -16.33 -19.17
N ALA A 131 5.69 -15.53 -19.45
CA ALA A 131 4.94 -14.78 -18.44
C ALA A 131 4.13 -15.72 -17.54
N LEU A 132 3.44 -16.69 -18.13
CA LEU A 132 2.68 -17.70 -17.35
C LEU A 132 3.63 -18.54 -16.48
N ARG A 133 4.81 -18.90 -16.99
CA ARG A 133 5.82 -19.60 -16.19
C ARG A 133 6.24 -18.79 -14.96
N VAL A 134 6.54 -17.50 -15.11
CA VAL A 134 6.89 -16.62 -14.00
C VAL A 134 5.79 -16.62 -12.93
N MET A 135 4.53 -16.51 -13.36
CA MET A 135 3.39 -16.52 -12.42
C MET A 135 3.25 -17.87 -11.71
N TYR A 136 3.39 -18.97 -12.43
CA TYR A 136 3.34 -20.32 -11.87
C TYR A 136 4.47 -20.59 -10.87
N GLU A 137 5.70 -20.23 -11.22
CA GLU A 137 6.85 -20.40 -10.34
C GLU A 137 6.76 -19.49 -9.09
N LEU A 138 6.22 -18.28 -9.23
CA LEU A 138 5.95 -17.42 -8.07
C LEU A 138 4.91 -18.05 -7.14
N ASP A 139 3.84 -18.65 -7.66
CA ASP A 139 2.89 -19.42 -6.85
C ASP A 139 3.62 -20.53 -6.06
N LEU A 140 4.52 -21.28 -6.70
CA LEU A 140 5.31 -22.32 -6.00
C LEU A 140 6.21 -21.74 -4.90
N PHE A 141 6.86 -20.59 -5.13
CA PHE A 141 7.67 -19.94 -4.10
C PHE A 141 6.83 -19.47 -2.92
N LEU A 142 5.67 -18.90 -3.19
CA LEU A 142 4.77 -18.42 -2.13
C LEU A 142 4.16 -19.56 -1.32
N ARG A 143 3.89 -20.72 -1.94
CA ARG A 143 3.50 -21.95 -1.22
C ARG A 143 4.60 -22.38 -0.25
N GLU A 144 5.85 -22.41 -0.70
CA GLU A 144 6.96 -22.78 0.19
C GLU A 144 7.14 -21.77 1.34
N ILE A 145 7.02 -20.47 1.05
CA ILE A 145 7.14 -19.41 2.04
C ILE A 145 6.02 -19.47 3.09
N SER A 146 4.79 -19.75 2.69
CA SER A 146 3.62 -19.73 3.59
C SER A 146 3.21 -21.07 4.16
N GLY A 147 3.60 -22.17 3.49
CA GLY A 147 3.11 -23.52 3.75
C GLY A 147 1.69 -23.78 3.24
N LEU A 148 1.06 -22.85 2.53
CA LEU A 148 -0.26 -23.02 1.92
C LEU A 148 -0.18 -23.69 0.54
N ASP A 149 -1.30 -24.15 0.01
CA ASP A 149 -1.31 -25.09 -1.12
C ASP A 149 -1.45 -24.41 -2.50
N ARG A 150 -2.04 -23.21 -2.58
CA ARG A 150 -2.25 -22.50 -3.84
C ARG A 150 -2.34 -21.00 -3.65
N PHE A 151 -1.84 -20.22 -4.62
CA PHE A 151 -1.93 -18.75 -4.62
C PHE A 151 -2.65 -18.22 -5.85
N SER A 152 -3.49 -17.21 -5.63
CA SER A 152 -3.99 -16.30 -6.67
C SER A 152 -3.17 -15.02 -6.66
N LEU A 153 -2.74 -14.58 -7.84
CA LEU A 153 -2.00 -13.32 -8.05
C LEU A 153 -2.91 -12.19 -8.57
N GLN A 154 -4.23 -12.39 -8.53
CA GLN A 154 -5.19 -11.41 -9.04
C GLN A 154 -5.32 -10.16 -8.19
N PRO A 155 -5.34 -10.20 -6.84
CA PRO A 155 -5.57 -9.00 -6.06
C PRO A 155 -4.59 -7.88 -6.41
N SER A 156 -5.09 -6.66 -6.62
CA SER A 156 -4.27 -5.49 -6.99
C SER A 156 -3.69 -4.74 -5.80
N SER A 157 -4.09 -5.13 -4.58
CA SER A 157 -3.65 -4.50 -3.33
C SER A 157 -3.92 -5.42 -2.13
N GLY A 158 -3.41 -5.06 -0.96
CA GLY A 158 -3.74 -5.73 0.30
C GLY A 158 -5.23 -5.67 0.60
N SER A 159 -5.84 -4.50 0.52
CA SER A 159 -7.28 -4.35 0.77
C SER A 159 -8.14 -5.19 -0.18
N GLN A 160 -7.73 -5.34 -1.45
CA GLN A 160 -8.44 -6.25 -2.37
C GLN A 160 -8.17 -7.72 -2.01
N ALA A 161 -6.99 -8.08 -1.52
CA ALA A 161 -6.70 -9.43 -1.05
C ALA A 161 -7.58 -9.79 0.15
N ILE A 162 -7.74 -8.88 1.12
CA ILE A 162 -8.63 -9.06 2.27
C ILE A 162 -10.09 -9.18 1.82
N LEU A 163 -10.55 -8.33 0.90
CA LEU A 163 -11.89 -8.44 0.34
C LEU A 163 -12.10 -9.79 -0.37
N THR A 164 -11.07 -10.29 -1.03
CA THR A 164 -11.07 -11.61 -1.66
C THR A 164 -11.13 -12.73 -0.60
N MET A 165 -10.39 -12.61 0.51
CA MET A 165 -10.49 -13.54 1.65
C MET A 165 -11.91 -13.56 2.24
N ALA A 166 -12.50 -12.39 2.45
CA ALA A 166 -13.87 -12.28 2.93
C ALA A 166 -14.89 -12.87 1.96
N ALA A 167 -14.66 -12.75 0.64
CA ALA A 167 -15.50 -13.37 -0.38
C ALA A 167 -15.36 -14.91 -0.38
N ILE A 168 -14.15 -15.44 -0.25
CA ILE A 168 -13.90 -16.87 -0.13
C ILE A 168 -14.56 -17.44 1.12
N MET A 169 -14.42 -16.78 2.26
CA MET A 169 -15.06 -17.16 3.51
C MET A 169 -16.59 -17.19 3.38
N HIS A 170 -17.16 -16.19 2.74
CA HIS A 170 -18.61 -16.14 2.48
C HIS A 170 -19.07 -17.31 1.61
N GLU A 171 -18.40 -17.53 0.47
CA GLU A 171 -18.74 -18.63 -0.45
C GLU A 171 -18.55 -20.01 0.20
N TYR A 172 -17.51 -20.16 1.02
CA TYR A 172 -17.29 -21.39 1.81
C TYR A 172 -18.47 -21.69 2.73
N HIS A 173 -19.00 -20.70 3.44
CA HIS A 173 -20.17 -20.88 4.29
C HIS A 173 -21.47 -21.00 3.48
N GLU A 174 -21.59 -20.32 2.32
CA GLU A 174 -22.75 -20.42 1.42
C GLU A 174 -22.92 -21.83 0.88
N VAL A 175 -21.86 -22.43 0.34
CA VAL A 175 -21.84 -23.82 -0.18
C VAL A 175 -22.25 -24.82 0.90
N ARG A 176 -22.02 -24.50 2.17
CA ARG A 176 -22.40 -25.31 3.33
C ARG A 176 -23.78 -24.99 3.90
N GLY A 177 -24.50 -24.04 3.31
CA GLY A 177 -25.79 -23.58 3.80
C GLY A 177 -25.74 -22.87 5.16
N GLN A 178 -24.62 -22.24 5.48
CA GLN A 178 -24.34 -21.60 6.77
C GLN A 178 -24.20 -20.07 6.69
N ALA A 179 -24.23 -19.46 5.49
CA ALA A 179 -23.96 -18.03 5.31
C ALA A 179 -24.91 -17.12 6.09
N ASP A 180 -26.18 -17.49 6.19
CA ASP A 180 -27.18 -16.72 6.97
C ASP A 180 -26.95 -16.78 8.48
N THR A 181 -26.23 -17.81 8.96
CA THR A 181 -25.99 -18.01 10.38
C THR A 181 -24.62 -17.47 10.79
N ARG A 182 -23.60 -17.69 9.96
CA ARG A 182 -22.21 -17.30 10.22
C ARG A 182 -21.93 -15.91 9.66
N ASP A 183 -22.35 -14.90 10.38
CA ASP A 183 -22.34 -13.48 9.98
C ASP A 183 -21.39 -12.60 10.82
N GLU A 184 -20.58 -13.20 11.72
CA GLU A 184 -19.63 -12.47 12.57
C GLU A 184 -18.19 -12.76 12.18
N LEU A 185 -17.42 -11.66 11.94
CA LEU A 185 -15.97 -11.73 11.78
C LEU A 185 -15.28 -11.10 12.98
N ILE A 186 -14.29 -11.81 13.52
CA ILE A 186 -13.44 -11.35 14.61
C ILE A 186 -12.15 -10.76 14.03
N THR A 187 -11.69 -9.65 14.56
CA THR A 187 -10.38 -9.04 14.25
C THR A 187 -9.81 -8.34 15.48
N THR A 188 -8.59 -7.80 15.40
CA THR A 188 -8.00 -7.03 16.49
C THR A 188 -7.91 -5.54 16.14
N ILE A 189 -7.84 -4.67 17.14
CA ILE A 189 -7.72 -3.23 16.91
C ILE A 189 -6.39 -2.85 16.26
N PHE A 190 -5.34 -3.64 16.41
CA PHE A 190 -4.04 -3.43 15.80
C PHE A 190 -3.82 -4.21 14.50
N SER A 191 -4.83 -4.96 14.03
CA SER A 191 -4.87 -5.43 12.64
C SER A 191 -5.18 -4.28 11.69
N HIS A 192 -4.83 -4.42 10.42
CA HIS A 192 -5.04 -3.34 9.46
C HIS A 192 -6.54 -2.99 9.34
N PRO A 193 -6.96 -1.71 9.28
CA PRO A 193 -8.38 -1.33 9.19
C PRO A 193 -9.15 -1.99 8.05
N SER A 194 -8.47 -2.41 6.97
CA SER A 194 -9.11 -3.11 5.87
C SER A 194 -9.60 -4.50 6.26
N ASP A 195 -9.09 -5.13 7.33
CA ASP A 195 -9.59 -6.42 7.82
C ASP A 195 -11.05 -6.31 8.25
N ALA A 196 -11.34 -5.29 9.04
CA ALA A 196 -12.72 -4.97 9.42
C ALA A 196 -13.55 -4.44 8.26
N ALA A 197 -13.00 -3.47 7.49
CA ALA A 197 -13.75 -2.78 6.44
C ALA A 197 -14.15 -3.70 5.29
N ALA A 198 -13.24 -4.55 4.82
CA ALA A 198 -13.53 -5.48 3.71
C ALA A 198 -14.57 -6.55 4.12
N ALA A 199 -14.49 -7.04 5.35
CA ALA A 199 -15.48 -7.98 5.87
C ALA A 199 -16.86 -7.31 6.04
N ALA A 200 -16.91 -6.06 6.53
CA ALA A 200 -18.15 -5.29 6.63
C ALA A 200 -18.80 -5.06 5.25
N VAL A 201 -18.01 -4.81 4.20
CA VAL A 201 -18.50 -4.69 2.81
C VAL A 201 -19.17 -5.99 2.34
N LYS A 202 -18.70 -7.16 2.80
CA LYS A 202 -19.32 -8.46 2.53
C LYS A 202 -20.54 -8.77 3.40
N GLY A 203 -20.90 -7.88 4.33
CA GLY A 203 -22.06 -8.01 5.19
C GLY A 203 -21.79 -8.59 6.58
N TYR A 204 -20.54 -8.87 6.92
CA TYR A 204 -20.19 -9.37 8.25
C TYR A 204 -20.33 -8.31 9.33
N ARG A 205 -20.79 -8.71 10.50
CA ARG A 205 -20.68 -7.95 11.73
C ARG A 205 -19.28 -8.10 12.30
N ILE A 206 -18.64 -7.00 12.62
CA ILE A 206 -17.26 -6.99 13.08
C ILE A 206 -17.22 -7.01 14.61
N ILE A 207 -16.46 -7.96 15.15
CA ILE A 207 -16.10 -8.02 16.57
C ILE A 207 -14.61 -7.67 16.66
N THR A 208 -14.29 -6.56 17.31
CA THR A 208 -12.91 -6.08 17.47
C THR A 208 -12.39 -6.40 18.86
N LEU A 209 -11.31 -7.17 18.93
CA LEU A 209 -10.60 -7.47 20.17
C LEU A 209 -9.61 -6.34 20.48
N TYR A 210 -9.57 -5.92 21.73
CA TYR A 210 -8.59 -4.94 22.22
C TYR A 210 -7.42 -5.66 22.89
N PRO A 211 -6.22 -5.04 22.91
CA PRO A 211 -5.07 -5.63 23.56
C PRO A 211 -5.18 -5.61 25.08
N ASP A 212 -4.46 -6.53 25.71
CA ASP A 212 -4.18 -6.48 27.14
C ASP A 212 -3.14 -5.37 27.49
N GLU A 213 -2.76 -5.26 28.75
CA GLU A 213 -1.76 -4.29 29.23
C GLU A 213 -0.37 -4.48 28.58
N GLN A 214 -0.11 -5.65 28.01
CA GLN A 214 1.15 -5.99 27.34
C GLN A 214 1.12 -5.71 25.82
N GLY A 215 -0.03 -5.35 25.28
CA GLY A 215 -0.26 -5.11 23.85
C GLY A 215 -0.61 -6.39 23.07
N MET A 216 -0.95 -7.48 23.76
CA MET A 216 -1.34 -8.74 23.11
C MET A 216 -2.86 -8.81 22.98
N PRO A 217 -3.40 -9.39 21.87
CA PRO A 217 -4.82 -9.72 21.81
C PRO A 217 -5.20 -10.67 22.94
N ASP A 218 -6.30 -10.37 23.63
CA ASP A 218 -6.74 -11.17 24.78
C ASP A 218 -7.44 -12.46 24.33
N VAL A 219 -6.90 -13.61 24.74
CA VAL A 219 -7.46 -14.93 24.43
C VAL A 219 -8.81 -15.16 25.14
N GLU A 220 -8.99 -14.65 26.36
CA GLU A 220 -10.27 -14.81 27.06
C GLU A 220 -11.36 -13.95 26.40
N ALA A 221 -11.01 -12.78 25.89
CA ALA A 221 -11.90 -11.98 25.06
C ALA A 221 -12.26 -12.73 23.76
N LEU A 222 -11.31 -13.40 23.10
CA LEU A 222 -11.59 -14.25 21.94
C LEU A 222 -12.56 -15.40 22.29
N LYS A 223 -12.32 -16.13 23.38
CA LYS A 223 -13.22 -17.21 23.83
C LYS A 223 -14.64 -16.71 24.12
N ALA A 224 -14.77 -15.50 24.64
CA ALA A 224 -16.07 -14.87 24.87
C ALA A 224 -16.75 -14.37 23.58
N ALA A 225 -15.96 -14.07 22.54
CA ALA A 225 -16.45 -13.56 21.27
C ALA A 225 -16.91 -14.66 20.30
N VAL A 226 -16.32 -15.85 20.35
CA VAL A 226 -16.68 -16.95 19.44
C VAL A 226 -18.05 -17.52 19.78
N SER A 227 -18.81 -17.83 18.72
CA SER A 227 -20.16 -18.40 18.83
C SER A 227 -20.49 -19.20 17.57
N GLU A 228 -21.68 -19.77 17.48
CA GLU A 228 -22.19 -20.40 16.25
C GLU A 228 -22.31 -19.43 15.07
N ARG A 229 -22.31 -18.12 15.36
CA ARG A 229 -22.33 -17.05 14.36
C ARG A 229 -20.94 -16.69 13.82
N THR A 230 -19.88 -17.21 14.41
CA THR A 230 -18.52 -16.89 13.98
C THR A 230 -18.24 -17.45 12.58
N ALA A 231 -18.08 -16.57 11.59
CA ALA A 231 -17.62 -16.94 10.25
C ALA A 231 -16.11 -17.15 10.22
N GLY A 232 -15.37 -16.34 10.97
CA GLY A 232 -13.93 -16.48 11.03
C GLY A 232 -13.21 -15.36 11.77
N LEU A 233 -11.87 -15.39 11.63
CA LEU A 233 -10.92 -14.46 12.21
C LEU A 233 -10.03 -13.90 11.09
N PHE A 234 -9.86 -12.57 11.01
CA PHE A 234 -8.78 -11.93 10.28
C PHE A 234 -7.86 -11.23 11.26
N ILE A 235 -6.57 -11.55 11.20
CA ILE A 235 -5.59 -11.04 12.15
C ILE A 235 -4.22 -10.85 11.51
N THR A 236 -3.54 -9.77 11.92
CA THR A 236 -2.13 -9.52 11.62
C THR A 236 -1.25 -10.09 12.74
N ASN A 237 -0.13 -10.74 12.41
CA ASN A 237 0.86 -11.15 13.40
C ASN A 237 2.28 -11.17 12.78
N PRO A 238 3.22 -10.29 13.18
CA PRO A 238 3.08 -9.30 14.27
C PRO A 238 2.00 -8.27 13.99
N GLU A 239 1.38 -7.74 15.06
CA GLU A 239 0.44 -6.62 14.92
C GLU A 239 1.18 -5.30 14.65
N ASP A 240 0.45 -4.25 14.24
CA ASP A 240 0.98 -2.93 13.85
C ASP A 240 1.84 -2.22 14.93
N ILE A 241 1.83 -2.71 16.15
CA ILE A 241 2.75 -2.28 17.22
C ILE A 241 4.08 -3.04 17.22
N GLY A 242 4.24 -4.02 16.32
CA GLY A 242 5.44 -4.85 16.15
C GLY A 242 5.60 -5.96 17.19
N ILE A 243 4.55 -6.30 17.93
CA ILE A 243 4.56 -7.39 18.91
C ILE A 243 4.05 -8.67 18.24
N PHE A 244 4.85 -9.73 18.32
CA PHE A 244 4.44 -11.06 17.85
C PHE A 244 3.63 -11.78 18.93
N ASN A 245 2.43 -12.21 18.59
CA ASN A 245 1.60 -13.02 19.48
C ASN A 245 2.07 -14.50 19.45
N PRO A 246 2.74 -15.00 20.50
CA PRO A 246 3.20 -16.39 20.53
C PRO A 246 2.06 -17.42 20.71
N ARG A 247 0.85 -16.95 21.05
CA ARG A 247 -0.35 -17.80 21.22
C ARG A 247 -1.21 -17.84 19.97
N ILE A 248 -0.71 -17.40 18.81
CA ILE A 248 -1.51 -17.29 17.59
C ILE A 248 -2.15 -18.63 17.16
N ALA A 249 -1.47 -19.75 17.35
CA ALA A 249 -2.02 -21.08 17.09
C ALA A 249 -3.18 -21.47 18.03
N GLU A 250 -3.27 -20.85 19.21
CA GLU A 250 -4.43 -21.01 20.09
C GLU A 250 -5.63 -20.21 19.56
N PHE A 251 -5.38 -19.04 18.97
CA PHE A 251 -6.43 -18.25 18.34
C PHE A 251 -7.08 -19.00 17.17
N THR A 252 -6.29 -19.55 16.26
CA THR A 252 -6.81 -20.31 15.12
C THR A 252 -7.58 -21.55 15.59
N ARG A 253 -7.04 -22.30 16.56
CA ARG A 253 -7.72 -23.46 17.13
C ARG A 253 -9.10 -23.11 17.74
N ILE A 254 -9.20 -22.03 18.52
CA ILE A 254 -10.47 -21.59 19.13
C ILE A 254 -11.51 -21.26 18.06
N VAL A 255 -11.10 -20.59 16.99
CA VAL A 255 -11.99 -20.20 15.88
C VAL A 255 -12.40 -21.43 15.06
N HIS A 256 -11.48 -22.36 14.79
CA HIS A 256 -11.79 -23.63 14.12
C HIS A 256 -12.74 -24.51 14.93
N GLU A 257 -12.57 -24.60 16.25
CA GLU A 257 -13.49 -25.32 17.14
C GLU A 257 -14.92 -24.73 17.08
N ALA A 258 -15.06 -23.44 16.84
CA ALA A 258 -16.34 -22.79 16.58
C ALA A 258 -16.85 -22.96 15.12
N GLY A 259 -16.05 -23.57 14.23
CA GLY A 259 -16.37 -23.80 12.81
C GLY A 259 -16.08 -22.60 11.90
N GLY A 260 -15.31 -21.63 12.34
CA GLY A 260 -14.87 -20.48 11.57
C GLY A 260 -13.60 -20.74 10.75
N ILE A 261 -13.27 -19.84 9.83
CA ILE A 261 -12.06 -19.84 8.99
C ILE A 261 -11.08 -18.79 9.50
N CYS A 262 -9.78 -19.08 9.43
CA CYS A 262 -8.72 -18.20 9.87
C CYS A 262 -7.93 -17.60 8.69
N GLY A 263 -8.00 -16.28 8.54
CA GLY A 263 -7.24 -15.51 7.56
C GLY A 263 -6.10 -14.75 8.21
N TYR A 264 -4.90 -14.93 7.67
CA TYR A 264 -3.69 -14.27 8.14
C TYR A 264 -3.36 -13.06 7.26
N ASP A 265 -3.44 -11.88 7.82
CA ASP A 265 -2.89 -10.68 7.18
C ASP A 265 -1.37 -10.69 7.36
N GLN A 266 -0.68 -11.08 6.29
CA GLN A 266 0.78 -10.98 6.13
C GLN A 266 1.13 -9.96 5.05
N ALA A 267 0.32 -8.90 4.92
CA ALA A 267 0.62 -7.80 3.99
C ALA A 267 2.06 -7.34 4.14
N ASN A 268 2.54 -7.32 5.39
CA ASN A 268 3.93 -7.13 5.74
C ASN A 268 4.50 -8.41 6.38
N ALA A 269 5.51 -8.98 5.76
CA ALA A 269 6.24 -10.13 6.26
C ALA A 269 7.74 -9.82 6.47
N ASN A 270 8.14 -8.54 6.54
CA ASN A 270 9.54 -8.12 6.60
C ASN A 270 10.33 -8.76 7.74
N GLY A 271 9.72 -8.98 8.90
CA GLY A 271 10.40 -9.55 10.05
C GLY A 271 10.26 -11.06 10.20
N ILE A 272 9.40 -11.70 9.41
CA ILE A 272 9.05 -13.12 9.58
C ILE A 272 9.32 -13.99 8.33
N LEU A 273 9.69 -13.36 7.22
CA LEU A 273 9.94 -14.04 5.93
C LEU A 273 11.03 -15.11 6.08
N GLY A 274 10.69 -16.36 5.72
CA GLY A 274 11.59 -17.51 5.87
C GLY A 274 11.88 -17.92 7.33
N ILE A 275 11.18 -17.33 8.31
CA ILE A 275 11.31 -17.65 9.75
C ILE A 275 10.09 -18.45 10.24
N THR A 276 8.88 -18.02 9.91
CA THR A 276 7.63 -18.69 10.25
C THR A 276 6.72 -18.75 9.04
N ARG A 277 5.76 -19.68 9.02
CA ARG A 277 4.81 -19.84 7.93
C ARG A 277 3.38 -19.85 8.48
N ALA A 278 2.42 -19.41 7.68
CA ALA A 278 1.01 -19.40 8.04
C ALA A 278 0.51 -20.79 8.45
N ARG A 279 1.00 -21.83 7.77
CA ARG A 279 0.60 -23.24 8.02
C ARG A 279 0.94 -23.72 9.41
N GLU A 280 2.08 -23.33 10.00
CA GLU A 280 2.46 -23.76 11.35
C GLU A 280 1.55 -23.19 12.45
N ALA A 281 0.85 -22.09 12.15
CA ALA A 281 -0.18 -21.53 13.04
C ALA A 281 -1.60 -21.90 12.60
N ASP A 282 -1.74 -22.88 11.71
CA ASP A 282 -3.00 -23.44 11.22
C ASP A 282 -3.95 -22.43 10.57
N PHE A 283 -3.40 -21.43 9.85
CA PHE A 283 -4.20 -20.52 9.05
C PHE A 283 -4.68 -21.18 7.76
N ASP A 284 -5.92 -20.86 7.36
CA ASP A 284 -6.56 -21.37 6.16
C ASP A 284 -6.27 -20.52 4.93
N LEU A 285 -6.18 -19.22 5.15
CA LEU A 285 -5.90 -18.19 4.14
C LEU A 285 -4.75 -17.30 4.63
N CYS A 286 -3.91 -16.83 3.71
CA CYS A 286 -3.00 -15.73 3.99
C CYS A 286 -2.80 -14.87 2.74
N PHE A 287 -2.34 -13.64 2.91
CA PHE A 287 -1.91 -12.86 1.76
C PHE A 287 -0.64 -12.09 2.04
N PHE A 288 0.12 -11.84 0.97
CA PHE A 288 1.29 -10.99 0.96
C PHE A 288 1.09 -9.78 0.07
N ASN A 289 1.60 -8.63 0.50
CA ASN A 289 1.75 -7.49 -0.39
C ASN A 289 3.10 -7.57 -1.10
N LEU A 290 3.08 -7.91 -2.39
CA LEU A 290 4.30 -7.99 -3.21
C LEU A 290 5.03 -6.63 -3.28
N HIS A 291 4.28 -5.55 -3.14
CA HIS A 291 4.77 -4.18 -3.15
C HIS A 291 5.34 -3.68 -1.81
N LYS A 292 5.33 -4.50 -0.76
CA LYS A 292 5.99 -4.23 0.53
C LYS A 292 7.22 -5.13 0.68
N THR A 293 7.03 -6.33 1.18
CA THR A 293 8.10 -7.29 1.54
C THR A 293 8.93 -7.77 0.35
N PHE A 294 8.31 -7.92 -0.84
CA PHE A 294 8.94 -8.57 -1.98
C PHE A 294 9.59 -7.61 -2.99
N GLY A 295 9.98 -6.43 -2.55
CA GLY A 295 10.83 -5.52 -3.32
C GLY A 295 10.22 -4.99 -4.63
N ALA A 296 8.90 -4.82 -4.69
CA ALA A 296 8.22 -4.22 -5.83
C ALA A 296 7.46 -2.93 -5.42
N PRO A 297 8.17 -1.84 -5.08
CA PRO A 297 7.59 -0.64 -4.51
C PRO A 297 6.55 0.01 -5.43
N HIS A 298 5.48 0.53 -4.83
CA HIS A 298 4.36 1.16 -5.55
C HIS A 298 4.43 2.69 -5.60
N GLY A 299 5.49 3.31 -5.04
CA GLY A 299 5.68 4.76 -5.13
C GLY A 299 4.52 5.58 -4.53
N CYS A 300 4.04 5.21 -3.35
CA CYS A 300 2.97 5.92 -2.63
C CYS A 300 1.64 6.07 -3.40
N GLY A 301 1.23 5.03 -4.12
CA GLY A 301 -0.06 5.01 -4.83
C GLY A 301 0.01 4.52 -6.27
N GLY A 302 1.17 4.03 -6.69
CA GLY A 302 1.35 3.39 -7.99
C GLY A 302 0.89 1.93 -8.02
N PRO A 303 1.28 1.18 -9.07
CA PRO A 303 0.87 -0.21 -9.24
C PRO A 303 1.32 -1.10 -8.08
N ALA A 304 0.37 -1.79 -7.48
CA ALA A 304 0.57 -2.73 -6.40
C ALA A 304 0.11 -4.14 -6.80
N ALA A 305 0.38 -5.13 -5.98
CA ALA A 305 -0.16 -6.47 -6.12
C ALA A 305 -0.22 -7.17 -4.76
N GLY A 306 -1.32 -7.88 -4.53
CA GLY A 306 -1.48 -8.85 -3.46
C GLY A 306 -1.36 -10.27 -4.01
N ALA A 307 -0.81 -11.17 -3.22
CA ALA A 307 -0.80 -12.59 -3.51
C ALA A 307 -1.57 -13.30 -2.41
N LEU A 308 -2.70 -13.93 -2.74
CA LEU A 308 -3.59 -14.59 -1.79
C LEU A 308 -3.40 -16.09 -1.86
N GLY A 309 -3.01 -16.69 -0.72
CA GLY A 309 -2.83 -18.12 -0.53
C GLY A 309 -4.00 -18.76 0.18
N ALA A 310 -4.23 -20.03 -0.13
CA ALA A 310 -5.28 -20.87 0.45
C ALA A 310 -4.78 -22.29 0.72
N THR A 311 -5.33 -22.93 1.76
CA THR A 311 -5.22 -24.37 1.96
C THR A 311 -5.87 -25.13 0.80
N ARG A 312 -5.60 -26.43 0.70
CA ARG A 312 -6.16 -27.27 -0.37
C ARG A 312 -7.68 -27.20 -0.43
N GLU A 313 -8.35 -27.21 0.70
CA GLU A 313 -9.81 -27.11 0.78
C GLU A 313 -10.30 -25.77 0.24
N LEU A 314 -9.67 -24.67 0.64
CA LEU A 314 -10.08 -23.33 0.21
C LEU A 314 -9.54 -22.93 -1.17
N ALA A 315 -8.60 -23.68 -1.72
CA ALA A 315 -8.12 -23.45 -3.09
C ALA A 315 -9.23 -23.61 -4.15
N GLU A 316 -10.27 -24.38 -3.85
CA GLU A 316 -11.47 -24.57 -4.70
C GLU A 316 -12.35 -23.31 -4.80
N TYR A 317 -12.09 -22.28 -3.99
CA TYR A 317 -12.81 -21.00 -3.96
C TYR A 317 -12.01 -19.85 -4.55
N LEU A 318 -10.74 -20.09 -4.91
CA LEU A 318 -9.86 -19.02 -5.41
C LEU A 318 -10.43 -18.34 -6.67
N PRO A 319 -10.13 -17.04 -6.85
CA PRO A 319 -10.52 -16.35 -8.07
C PRO A 319 -9.81 -16.92 -9.30
N VAL A 320 -10.57 -17.05 -10.40
CA VAL A 320 -10.11 -17.58 -11.69
C VAL A 320 -9.76 -16.47 -12.69
N PRO A 321 -8.78 -16.70 -13.60
CA PRO A 321 -7.98 -17.93 -13.70
C PRO A 321 -6.83 -17.97 -12.69
N VAL A 322 -6.39 -19.18 -12.39
CA VAL A 322 -5.06 -19.45 -11.81
C VAL A 322 -4.16 -20.06 -12.88
N VAL A 323 -2.84 -19.95 -12.74
CA VAL A 323 -1.94 -20.53 -13.75
C VAL A 323 -1.66 -21.99 -13.43
N GLY A 324 -1.93 -22.88 -14.39
CA GLY A 324 -1.64 -24.30 -14.34
C GLY A 324 -0.43 -24.70 -15.21
N TYR A 325 0.07 -25.92 -15.02
CA TYR A 325 1.10 -26.55 -15.84
C TYR A 325 0.74 -28.03 -16.07
N ASP A 326 0.65 -28.45 -17.33
CA ASP A 326 0.23 -29.82 -17.69
C ASP A 326 1.38 -30.80 -17.95
N GLY A 327 2.63 -30.39 -17.69
CA GLY A 327 3.84 -31.14 -17.98
C GLY A 327 4.52 -30.70 -19.29
N SER A 328 3.85 -29.92 -20.12
CA SER A 328 4.37 -29.43 -21.40
C SER A 328 4.21 -27.93 -21.59
N LYS A 329 3.10 -27.35 -21.16
CA LYS A 329 2.76 -25.93 -21.32
C LYS A 329 2.10 -25.36 -20.06
N TYR A 330 2.22 -24.07 -19.90
CA TYR A 330 1.48 -23.29 -18.91
C TYR A 330 0.17 -22.82 -19.52
N PHE A 331 -0.90 -22.83 -18.72
CA PHE A 331 -2.25 -22.47 -19.17
C PHE A 331 -3.01 -21.70 -18.09
N LEU A 332 -4.06 -21.01 -18.48
CA LEU A 332 -4.97 -20.32 -17.58
C LEU A 332 -6.12 -21.26 -17.20
N ASP A 333 -6.13 -21.70 -15.96
CA ASP A 333 -7.14 -22.61 -15.44
C ASP A 333 -8.35 -21.82 -14.91
N TYR A 334 -9.49 -22.01 -15.56
CA TYR A 334 -10.79 -21.44 -15.18
C TYR A 334 -11.71 -22.46 -14.49
N ASP A 335 -11.31 -23.74 -14.45
CA ASP A 335 -12.13 -24.82 -13.90
C ASP A 335 -11.83 -25.03 -12.41
N VAL A 336 -12.31 -24.09 -11.59
CA VAL A 336 -12.22 -24.11 -10.14
C VAL A 336 -13.64 -24.25 -9.58
N PRO A 337 -13.99 -25.35 -8.86
CA PRO A 337 -15.37 -25.75 -8.61
C PRO A 337 -16.27 -24.72 -7.95
N HIS A 338 -15.77 -24.04 -6.93
CA HIS A 338 -16.52 -23.07 -6.11
C HIS A 338 -15.93 -21.66 -6.20
N THR A 339 -15.30 -21.36 -7.33
CA THR A 339 -14.63 -20.07 -7.49
C THR A 339 -15.55 -18.88 -7.27
N ILE A 340 -15.06 -17.88 -6.54
CA ILE A 340 -15.72 -16.58 -6.41
C ILE A 340 -15.68 -15.73 -7.70
N GLY A 341 -15.18 -16.28 -8.80
CA GLY A 341 -15.03 -15.59 -10.08
C GLY A 341 -13.79 -14.69 -10.14
N LYS A 342 -13.86 -13.62 -10.94
CA LYS A 342 -12.76 -12.65 -11.06
C LYS A 342 -12.90 -11.52 -10.06
N VAL A 343 -11.79 -11.13 -9.43
CA VAL A 343 -11.76 -9.97 -8.53
C VAL A 343 -11.21 -8.70 -9.20
N ARG A 344 -10.73 -8.83 -10.45
CA ARG A 344 -10.30 -7.72 -11.30
C ARG A 344 -10.44 -8.05 -12.79
N GLY A 345 -10.21 -7.07 -13.67
CA GLY A 345 -10.36 -7.22 -15.11
C GLY A 345 -9.41 -8.24 -15.77
N PHE A 346 -8.20 -8.41 -15.21
CA PHE A 346 -7.19 -9.37 -15.69
C PHE A 346 -6.81 -10.34 -14.57
N TYR A 347 -5.74 -11.09 -14.73
CA TYR A 347 -5.34 -12.15 -13.80
C TYR A 347 -4.03 -11.86 -13.02
N GLY A 348 -3.60 -10.60 -12.99
CA GLY A 348 -2.47 -10.13 -12.18
C GLY A 348 -1.85 -8.86 -12.74
N ALA A 349 -1.04 -8.18 -11.90
CA ALA A 349 -0.22 -7.04 -12.30
C ALA A 349 1.18 -7.55 -12.70
N PHE A 350 1.32 -8.09 -13.92
CA PHE A 350 2.48 -8.85 -14.35
C PHE A 350 3.83 -8.15 -14.10
N PRO A 351 4.02 -6.84 -14.40
CA PRO A 351 5.30 -6.18 -14.11
C PRO A 351 5.66 -6.16 -12.62
N VAL A 352 4.68 -6.04 -11.72
CA VAL A 352 4.88 -6.11 -10.26
C VAL A 352 5.24 -7.53 -9.83
N ILE A 353 4.51 -8.51 -10.35
CA ILE A 353 4.76 -9.95 -10.14
C ILE A 353 6.19 -10.30 -10.57
N LEU A 354 6.62 -9.83 -11.75
CA LEU A 354 7.95 -10.08 -12.29
C LEU A 354 9.07 -9.47 -11.44
N LYS A 355 8.87 -8.27 -10.89
CA LYS A 355 9.83 -7.66 -9.94
C LYS A 355 9.99 -8.51 -8.69
N SER A 356 8.89 -8.94 -8.09
CA SER A 356 8.90 -9.78 -6.88
C SER A 356 9.53 -11.15 -7.15
N TYR A 357 9.22 -11.77 -8.29
CA TYR A 357 9.83 -13.01 -8.72
C TYR A 357 11.36 -12.86 -8.87
N ALA A 358 11.81 -11.80 -9.54
CA ALA A 358 13.24 -11.52 -9.71
C ALA A 358 13.94 -11.24 -8.36
N TRP A 359 13.27 -10.55 -7.44
CA TRP A 359 13.79 -10.28 -6.10
C TRP A 359 13.98 -11.58 -5.30
N ILE A 360 12.99 -12.48 -5.30
CA ILE A 360 13.08 -13.79 -4.65
C ILE A 360 14.23 -14.61 -5.24
N LEU A 361 14.35 -14.67 -6.57
CA LEU A 361 15.43 -15.39 -7.23
C LEU A 361 16.81 -14.84 -6.90
N SER A 362 16.94 -13.52 -6.74
CA SER A 362 18.22 -12.88 -6.44
C SER A 362 18.72 -13.19 -5.01
N LEU A 363 17.82 -13.45 -4.08
CA LEU A 363 18.13 -13.73 -2.68
C LEU A 363 18.19 -15.23 -2.37
N GLY A 364 17.30 -16.01 -2.97
CA GLY A 364 17.13 -17.42 -2.60
C GLY A 364 16.59 -17.58 -1.16
N ALA A 365 16.40 -18.80 -0.73
CA ALA A 365 15.80 -19.10 0.58
C ALA A 365 16.60 -18.53 1.76
N GLU A 366 17.93 -18.62 1.69
CA GLU A 366 18.81 -18.10 2.75
C GLU A 366 18.79 -16.58 2.82
N GLY A 367 18.86 -15.90 1.67
CA GLY A 367 18.82 -14.44 1.60
C GLY A 367 17.48 -13.86 2.04
N LEU A 368 16.35 -14.52 1.77
CA LEU A 368 15.03 -14.11 2.29
C LEU A 368 15.01 -14.11 3.82
N LYS A 369 15.54 -15.16 4.43
CA LYS A 369 15.66 -15.27 5.89
C LYS A 369 16.63 -14.25 6.48
N GLU A 370 17.73 -13.98 5.78
CA GLU A 370 18.72 -12.96 6.19
C GLU A 370 18.11 -11.56 6.13
N ALA A 371 17.36 -11.23 5.07
CA ALA A 371 16.65 -9.95 4.96
C ALA A 371 15.72 -9.72 6.16
N ALA A 372 14.91 -10.71 6.54
CA ALA A 372 14.05 -10.63 7.70
C ALA A 372 14.85 -10.41 9.01
N ARG A 373 15.95 -11.13 9.21
CA ARG A 373 16.79 -10.97 10.38
C ARG A 373 17.41 -9.58 10.49
N VAL A 374 17.91 -9.04 9.37
CA VAL A 374 18.52 -7.70 9.35
C VAL A 374 17.45 -6.64 9.61
N ALA A 375 16.25 -6.75 9.02
CA ALA A 375 15.14 -5.85 9.30
C ALA A 375 14.80 -5.81 10.80
N VAL A 376 14.70 -6.97 11.46
CA VAL A 376 14.44 -7.06 12.91
C VAL A 376 15.59 -6.46 13.73
N LEU A 377 16.85 -6.66 13.34
CA LEU A 377 18.00 -6.08 14.01
C LEU A 377 18.00 -4.55 13.90
N ASN A 378 17.78 -4.01 12.70
CA ASN A 378 17.67 -2.58 12.45
C ASN A 378 16.54 -1.95 13.27
N ASN A 379 15.38 -2.62 13.31
CA ASN A 379 14.25 -2.13 14.09
C ASN A 379 14.53 -2.08 15.60
N ASN A 380 15.16 -3.09 16.16
CA ASN A 380 15.53 -3.08 17.60
C ASN A 380 16.69 -2.13 17.91
N TYR A 381 17.56 -1.84 16.96
CA TYR A 381 18.52 -0.75 17.07
C TYR A 381 17.80 0.61 17.20
N LEU A 382 16.83 0.87 16.29
CA LEU A 382 16.03 2.08 16.35
C LEU A 382 15.16 2.14 17.61
N LEU A 383 14.54 1.04 18.04
CA LEU A 383 13.77 1.00 19.29
C LEU A 383 14.60 1.52 20.46
N LYS A 384 15.83 1.02 20.60
CA LYS A 384 16.74 1.47 21.66
C LYS A 384 17.07 2.96 21.51
N LYS A 385 17.35 3.43 20.28
CA LYS A 385 17.81 4.80 20.04
C LYS A 385 16.70 5.84 20.07
N VAL A 386 15.51 5.51 19.61
CA VAL A 386 14.35 6.40 19.68
C VAL A 386 13.88 6.60 21.12
N THR A 387 13.86 5.53 21.92
CA THR A 387 13.48 5.64 23.33
C THR A 387 14.53 6.36 24.21
N GLU A 388 15.73 6.63 23.69
CA GLU A 388 16.72 7.54 24.30
C GLU A 388 16.41 9.02 24.00
N ILE A 389 15.49 9.32 23.06
CA ILE A 389 15.09 10.70 22.73
C ILE A 389 14.06 11.16 23.77
N PRO A 390 14.31 12.27 24.50
CA PRO A 390 13.38 12.75 25.50
C PRO A 390 11.99 13.04 24.90
N GLY A 391 10.93 12.55 25.54
CA GLY A 391 9.56 12.73 25.06
C GLY A 391 9.07 11.66 24.07
N ALA A 392 9.96 10.75 23.62
CA ALA A 392 9.58 9.58 22.82
C ALA A 392 9.43 8.35 23.71
N THR A 393 8.29 7.70 23.65
CA THR A 393 8.03 6.46 24.40
C THR A 393 7.61 5.33 23.45
N SER A 394 7.72 4.08 23.92
CA SER A 394 7.17 2.92 23.25
C SER A 394 6.17 2.26 24.20
N PRO A 395 4.87 2.42 23.98
CA PRO A 395 3.85 1.79 24.82
C PRO A 395 3.87 0.26 24.67
N TYR A 396 3.25 -0.43 25.62
CA TYR A 396 3.19 -1.90 25.68
C TYR A 396 4.56 -2.55 25.84
N THR A 397 5.16 -2.40 27.01
CA THR A 397 6.52 -2.87 27.33
C THR A 397 6.63 -4.38 27.58
N GLY A 398 5.55 -5.14 27.48
CA GLY A 398 5.50 -6.59 27.71
C GLY A 398 6.47 -7.42 26.87
N SER A 399 6.89 -6.89 25.71
CA SER A 399 8.03 -7.41 24.94
C SER A 399 9.12 -6.35 24.86
N LYS A 400 10.32 -6.67 25.35
CA LYS A 400 11.50 -5.79 25.25
C LYS A 400 12.02 -5.65 23.81
N ARG A 401 11.53 -6.47 22.88
CA ARG A 401 11.91 -6.48 21.47
C ARG A 401 10.67 -6.44 20.60
N ARG A 402 10.83 -5.87 19.44
CA ARG A 402 9.79 -5.84 18.38
C ARG A 402 10.28 -6.62 17.17
N ILE A 403 9.38 -6.99 16.31
CA ILE A 403 9.73 -7.65 15.07
C ILE A 403 10.14 -6.59 14.03
N GLU A 404 9.35 -6.31 12.98
CA GLU A 404 9.78 -5.45 11.88
C GLU A 404 9.56 -3.96 12.12
N GLN A 405 8.66 -3.58 13.04
CA GLN A 405 8.25 -2.20 13.25
C GLN A 405 8.00 -1.89 14.73
N VAL A 406 7.92 -0.60 15.04
CA VAL A 406 7.52 -0.11 16.36
C VAL A 406 6.56 1.06 16.20
N ARG A 407 5.47 1.01 16.95
CA ARG A 407 4.64 2.18 17.20
C ARG A 407 5.09 2.86 18.47
N TYR A 408 5.52 4.10 18.33
CA TYR A 408 5.96 4.98 19.41
C TYR A 408 4.86 5.99 19.75
N SER A 409 5.10 6.78 20.80
CA SER A 409 4.25 7.87 21.23
C SER A 409 5.05 9.14 21.50
N TRP A 410 4.55 10.28 21.04
CA TRP A 410 4.99 11.63 21.40
C TRP A 410 4.15 12.24 22.53
N GLU A 411 3.39 11.47 23.31
CA GLU A 411 2.48 12.00 24.33
C GLU A 411 3.22 12.86 25.37
N GLU A 412 4.40 12.44 25.81
CA GLU A 412 5.21 13.22 26.76
C GLU A 412 5.68 14.55 26.15
N LEU A 413 6.15 14.53 24.91
CA LEU A 413 6.55 15.74 24.17
C LEU A 413 5.36 16.68 23.98
N TYR A 414 4.20 16.14 23.61
CA TYR A 414 2.98 16.91 23.45
C TYR A 414 2.55 17.58 24.76
N ASN A 415 2.56 16.85 25.85
CA ASN A 415 2.21 17.38 27.18
C ASN A 415 3.17 18.48 27.66
N GLU A 416 4.45 18.38 27.27
CA GLU A 416 5.49 19.36 27.62
C GLU A 416 5.40 20.63 26.76
N THR A 417 5.21 20.49 25.43
CA THR A 417 5.44 21.57 24.45
C THR A 417 4.19 22.00 23.68
N GLY A 418 3.14 21.19 23.67
CA GLY A 418 1.98 21.37 22.81
C GLY A 418 2.22 21.08 21.31
N ILE A 419 3.36 20.42 20.98
CA ILE A 419 3.68 19.97 19.62
C ILE A 419 3.12 18.56 19.44
N ASP A 420 2.20 18.40 18.50
CA ASP A 420 1.56 17.13 18.23
C ASP A 420 2.32 16.26 17.21
N THR A 421 1.88 15.02 17.03
CA THR A 421 2.49 14.08 16.09
C THR A 421 2.45 14.58 14.64
N HIS A 422 1.43 15.36 14.26
CA HIS A 422 1.33 15.92 12.91
C HIS A 422 2.34 17.05 12.69
N ASP A 423 2.59 17.87 13.70
CA ASP A 423 3.61 18.93 13.65
C ASP A 423 5.00 18.32 13.49
N VAL A 424 5.34 17.27 14.28
CA VAL A 424 6.60 16.52 14.15
C VAL A 424 6.72 15.94 12.73
N THR A 425 5.67 15.31 12.22
CA THR A 425 5.65 14.73 10.87
C THR A 425 5.95 15.76 9.78
N ARG A 426 5.31 16.92 9.85
CA ARG A 426 5.52 18.02 8.89
C ARG A 426 6.94 18.57 8.99
N ARG A 427 7.49 18.65 10.20
CA ARG A 427 8.85 19.13 10.38
C ARG A 427 9.90 18.13 9.89
N MET A 428 9.68 16.81 10.06
CA MET A 428 10.54 15.77 9.50
C MET A 428 10.61 15.85 7.96
N ALA A 429 9.52 16.22 7.30
CA ALA A 429 9.50 16.44 5.85
C ALA A 429 10.46 17.55 5.39
N ASP A 430 10.76 18.55 6.23
CA ASP A 430 11.75 19.59 5.95
C ASP A 430 13.20 19.09 5.89
N PHE A 431 13.44 17.89 6.41
CA PHE A 431 14.71 17.18 6.35
C PHE A 431 14.71 16.05 5.31
N GLY A 432 13.61 15.92 4.55
CA GLY A 432 13.49 14.89 3.52
C GLY A 432 13.00 13.54 4.05
N PHE A 433 12.50 13.47 5.27
CA PHE A 433 12.07 12.23 5.88
C PHE A 433 10.55 12.10 5.97
N HIS A 434 10.05 10.89 5.73
CA HIS A 434 8.69 10.53 6.08
C HIS A 434 8.57 10.19 7.56
N LEU A 435 7.38 10.49 8.11
CA LEU A 435 6.96 9.99 9.41
C LEU A 435 5.45 9.73 9.34
N TRP A 436 5.03 8.52 9.64
CA TRP A 436 3.64 8.10 9.60
C TRP A 436 3.07 7.98 11.01
N GLN A 437 1.86 8.47 11.21
CA GLN A 437 1.21 8.40 12.52
C GLN A 437 0.63 7.00 12.76
N SER A 438 -0.55 6.74 12.21
CA SER A 438 -1.25 5.48 12.38
C SER A 438 -2.42 5.36 11.41
N HIS A 439 -2.75 4.14 10.99
CA HIS A 439 -4.00 3.83 10.28
C HIS A 439 -5.21 3.72 11.21
N HIS A 440 -4.96 3.51 12.51
CA HIS A 440 -5.99 3.23 13.50
C HIS A 440 -6.42 4.50 14.21
N PRO A 441 -7.57 4.48 14.93
CA PRO A 441 -7.82 5.43 15.99
C PRO A 441 -6.61 5.52 16.91
N PHE A 442 -6.34 6.68 17.51
CA PHE A 442 -5.17 6.87 18.37
C PHE A 442 -5.32 6.11 19.70
N VAL A 443 -5.34 4.77 19.62
CA VAL A 443 -5.24 3.86 20.79
C VAL A 443 -3.92 4.08 21.51
N VAL A 444 -2.85 4.34 20.75
CA VAL A 444 -1.59 4.90 21.26
C VAL A 444 -1.70 6.42 21.09
N PRO A 445 -1.62 7.21 22.18
CA PRO A 445 -1.67 8.66 22.08
C PRO A 445 -0.49 9.22 21.27
N GLN A 446 -0.72 10.27 20.49
CA GLN A 446 0.30 10.94 19.69
C GLN A 446 1.22 9.96 18.95
N PRO A 447 0.67 9.03 18.15
CA PRO A 447 1.43 7.90 17.63
C PRO A 447 2.32 8.27 16.47
N PHE A 448 3.44 7.53 16.32
CA PHE A 448 4.21 7.44 15.09
C PHE A 448 4.80 6.04 14.94
N THR A 449 5.00 5.61 13.70
CA THR A 449 5.45 4.25 13.40
C THR A 449 6.70 4.31 12.54
N ILE A 450 7.73 3.56 12.95
CA ILE A 450 8.97 3.40 12.18
C ILE A 450 9.14 1.92 11.86
N GLU A 451 9.47 1.63 10.61
CA GLU A 451 9.81 0.31 10.13
C GLU A 451 11.05 0.39 9.23
N PRO A 452 12.25 0.11 9.75
CA PRO A 452 13.42 -0.07 8.91
C PRO A 452 13.35 -1.45 8.22
N THR A 453 13.78 -1.49 6.96
CA THR A 453 14.00 -2.75 6.27
C THR A 453 15.48 -3.13 6.32
N GLU A 454 15.85 -4.24 5.69
CA GLU A 454 17.25 -4.64 5.50
C GLU A 454 18.03 -3.70 4.58
N SER A 455 17.35 -2.80 3.88
CA SER A 455 17.95 -1.94 2.84
C SER A 455 18.82 -0.81 3.40
N TYR A 456 18.68 -0.47 4.67
CA TYR A 456 19.29 0.72 5.25
C TYR A 456 20.54 0.41 6.07
N SER A 457 21.60 1.19 5.83
CA SER A 457 22.82 1.14 6.61
C SER A 457 22.64 1.79 8.00
N LYS A 458 23.55 1.51 8.92
CA LYS A 458 23.56 2.15 10.24
C LYS A 458 23.67 3.68 10.13
N GLU A 459 24.44 4.17 9.16
CA GLU A 459 24.62 5.61 8.90
C GLU A 459 23.31 6.28 8.52
N GLU A 460 22.50 5.64 7.68
CA GLU A 460 21.19 6.14 7.26
C GLU A 460 20.19 6.10 8.42
N LEU A 461 20.21 5.04 9.23
CA LEU A 461 19.38 4.96 10.43
C LEU A 461 19.76 6.07 11.44
N ASP A 462 21.05 6.36 11.60
CA ASP A 462 21.53 7.44 12.48
C ASP A 462 21.15 8.83 11.92
N GLU A 463 21.16 9.04 10.60
CA GLU A 463 20.71 10.28 9.96
C GLU A 463 19.23 10.56 10.28
N TYR A 464 18.38 9.54 10.18
CA TYR A 464 16.97 9.64 10.54
C TYR A 464 16.76 9.98 12.03
N LEU A 465 17.54 9.32 12.93
CA LEU A 465 17.54 9.61 14.37
C LEU A 465 17.95 11.05 14.68
N ASP A 466 18.94 11.57 13.96
CA ASP A 466 19.36 12.96 14.11
C ASP A 466 18.27 13.93 13.68
N GLY A 467 17.48 13.59 12.66
CA GLY A 467 16.25 14.31 12.30
C GLY A 467 15.26 14.38 13.44
N LEU A 468 14.92 13.24 14.04
CA LEU A 468 14.01 13.19 15.19
C LEU A 468 14.52 14.00 16.37
N ARG A 469 15.80 13.86 16.73
CA ARG A 469 16.42 14.63 17.84
C ARG A 469 16.36 16.13 17.60
N HIS A 470 16.66 16.54 16.37
CA HIS A 470 16.62 17.95 16.00
C HIS A 470 15.22 18.54 16.12
N VAL A 471 14.21 17.84 15.61
CA VAL A 471 12.80 18.29 15.69
C VAL A 471 12.33 18.34 17.15
N VAL A 472 12.74 17.40 17.98
CA VAL A 472 12.40 17.37 19.42
C VAL A 472 13.08 18.51 20.18
N GLU A 473 14.32 18.87 19.83
CA GLU A 473 15.01 20.04 20.39
C GLU A 473 14.33 21.34 19.97
N GLU A 474 13.99 21.49 18.66
CA GLU A 474 13.23 22.65 18.18
C GLU A 474 11.85 22.76 18.84
N ALA A 475 11.17 21.62 19.09
CA ALA A 475 9.88 21.62 19.77
C ALA A 475 9.96 22.26 21.16
N ARG A 476 11.12 22.20 21.83
CA ARG A 476 11.35 22.82 23.15
C ARG A 476 11.87 24.24 23.07
N THR A 477 12.74 24.53 22.11
CA THR A 477 13.44 25.82 22.01
C THR A 477 12.72 26.82 21.11
N GLU A 478 12.12 26.34 20.01
CA GLU A 478 11.48 27.15 18.98
C GLU A 478 10.15 26.51 18.50
N PRO A 479 9.16 26.25 19.37
CA PRO A 479 7.96 25.50 19.03
C PRO A 479 7.19 26.06 17.83
N GLU A 480 7.22 27.38 17.63
CA GLU A 480 6.56 28.03 16.50
C GLU A 480 7.19 27.64 15.15
N THR A 481 8.47 27.33 15.12
CA THR A 481 9.14 26.82 13.91
C THR A 481 8.57 25.46 13.53
N VAL A 482 8.38 24.55 14.50
CA VAL A 482 7.80 23.24 14.28
C VAL A 482 6.33 23.35 13.84
N LYS A 483 5.53 24.19 14.52
CA LYS A 483 4.10 24.41 14.19
C LYS A 483 3.86 24.97 12.78
N ARG A 484 4.80 25.75 12.25
CA ARG A 484 4.69 26.33 10.90
C ARG A 484 5.27 25.46 9.80
N ALA A 485 5.87 24.33 10.13
CA ALA A 485 6.37 23.39 9.15
C ALA A 485 5.26 22.84 8.23
N PRO A 486 5.59 22.43 6.99
CA PRO A 486 6.93 22.37 6.40
C PRO A 486 7.42 23.72 5.82
N HIS A 487 8.73 23.95 5.85
CA HIS A 487 9.39 25.16 5.33
C HIS A 487 10.13 24.92 4.00
N ASN A 488 10.72 23.72 3.84
CA ASN A 488 11.56 23.36 2.70
C ASN A 488 10.83 22.53 1.64
N SER A 489 9.57 22.15 1.91
CA SER A 489 8.72 21.43 0.98
C SER A 489 7.99 22.39 0.04
N VAL A 490 7.58 21.89 -1.13
CA VAL A 490 6.80 22.65 -2.12
C VAL A 490 5.40 22.97 -1.58
N VAL A 491 4.80 22.00 -0.91
CA VAL A 491 3.47 22.15 -0.31
C VAL A 491 3.65 22.58 1.15
N HIS A 492 3.09 23.72 1.48
CA HIS A 492 3.01 24.21 2.86
C HIS A 492 1.87 23.54 3.62
N ARG A 493 1.68 23.92 4.89
CA ARG A 493 0.60 23.40 5.73
C ARG A 493 -0.75 23.60 5.04
N ILE A 494 -1.48 22.50 4.86
CA ILE A 494 -2.83 22.50 4.30
C ILE A 494 -3.82 22.76 5.45
N ASP A 495 -4.85 23.56 5.19
CA ASP A 495 -6.00 23.65 6.08
C ASP A 495 -6.84 22.37 5.96
N GLU A 496 -6.66 21.48 6.91
CA GLU A 496 -7.34 20.19 6.96
C GLU A 496 -8.80 20.29 7.44
N SER A 497 -9.21 21.44 8.00
CA SER A 497 -10.57 21.65 8.51
C SER A 497 -11.67 21.50 7.44
N SER A 498 -11.30 21.55 6.17
CA SER A 498 -12.21 21.39 5.04
C SER A 498 -12.27 19.97 4.47
N LEU A 499 -11.45 19.02 4.96
CA LEU A 499 -11.38 17.68 4.38
C LEU A 499 -12.66 16.86 4.58
N ASP A 500 -13.39 17.13 5.67
CA ASP A 500 -14.65 16.46 5.99
C ASP A 500 -15.87 17.14 5.33
N ASP A 501 -15.67 18.24 4.62
CA ASP A 501 -16.74 18.99 3.94
C ASP A 501 -16.65 18.81 2.41
N PRO A 502 -17.44 17.91 1.80
CA PRO A 502 -17.42 17.66 0.36
C PRO A 502 -17.69 18.89 -0.49
N GLU A 503 -18.39 19.90 0.01
CA GLU A 503 -18.68 21.15 -0.73
C GLU A 503 -17.43 22.02 -0.90
N LYS A 504 -16.45 21.86 -0.01
CA LYS A 504 -15.18 22.58 -0.07
C LYS A 504 -14.12 21.87 -0.91
N TRP A 505 -14.34 20.61 -1.29
CA TRP A 505 -13.39 19.86 -2.09
C TRP A 505 -13.35 20.39 -3.54
N ALA A 506 -12.15 20.54 -4.06
CA ALA A 506 -11.91 20.93 -5.46
C ALA A 506 -11.25 19.79 -6.24
N VAL A 507 -11.86 18.58 -6.19
CA VAL A 507 -11.35 17.36 -6.84
C VAL A 507 -11.57 17.30 -8.34
N THR A 508 -12.26 18.27 -8.91
CA THR A 508 -12.46 18.39 -10.36
C THR A 508 -12.14 19.81 -10.82
N TRP A 509 -11.76 19.94 -12.08
CA TRP A 509 -11.55 21.27 -12.69
C TRP A 509 -12.75 22.20 -12.49
N ARG A 510 -13.96 21.70 -12.67
CA ARG A 510 -15.20 22.45 -12.45
C ARG A 510 -15.37 22.93 -11.01
N ALA A 511 -15.04 22.08 -10.03
CA ALA A 511 -15.09 22.44 -8.61
C ALA A 511 -14.04 23.50 -8.26
N LEU A 512 -12.82 23.37 -8.81
CA LEU A 512 -11.75 24.36 -8.65
C LEU A 512 -12.18 25.72 -9.19
N LEU A 513 -12.73 25.78 -10.40
CA LEU A 513 -13.25 27.01 -11.00
C LEU A 513 -14.34 27.66 -10.13
N LYS A 514 -15.29 26.86 -9.64
CA LYS A 514 -16.35 27.33 -8.72
C LYS A 514 -15.77 27.92 -7.45
N LYS A 515 -14.78 27.22 -6.86
CA LYS A 515 -14.10 27.66 -5.63
C LYS A 515 -13.40 29.03 -5.83
N HIS A 516 -12.82 29.26 -6.98
CA HIS A 516 -12.16 30.54 -7.32
C HIS A 516 -13.08 31.60 -7.95
N GLY A 517 -14.40 31.38 -7.98
CA GLY A 517 -15.36 32.28 -8.59
C GLY A 517 -15.16 32.47 -10.13
N ARG A 518 -14.51 31.51 -10.77
CA ARG A 518 -14.22 31.53 -12.21
C ARG A 518 -15.21 30.61 -12.95
N THR A 519 -15.54 30.97 -14.18
CA THR A 519 -16.29 30.11 -15.11
C THR A 519 -15.37 29.64 -16.23
N ALA A 520 -15.61 28.45 -16.77
CA ALA A 520 -14.80 27.90 -17.87
C ALA A 520 -14.71 28.84 -19.09
N ALA A 521 -15.68 29.75 -19.26
CA ALA A 521 -15.68 30.76 -20.31
C ALA A 521 -14.68 31.92 -20.05
N LYS A 522 -14.35 32.25 -18.79
CA LYS A 522 -13.41 33.32 -18.43
C LYS A 522 -11.93 32.95 -18.55
N ILE A 523 -11.61 31.70 -18.77
CA ILE A 523 -10.21 31.24 -18.98
C ILE A 523 -9.84 31.26 -20.46
N ARG A 524 -10.85 31.36 -21.34
CA ARG A 524 -10.66 31.46 -22.81
C ARG A 524 -10.61 32.87 -23.35
N SER A 525 -10.78 33.90 -22.53
CA SER A 525 -10.59 35.28 -22.83
C SER A 525 -9.28 35.84 -22.25
#